data_bdaae84fbbdf1bf5834cb6f1c7c8a596
#
_entry.id   bdaae84fbbdf1bf5834cb6f1c7c8a596
#
_cell.length_a   1.000
_cell.length_b   1.000
_cell.length_c   1.000
_cell.angle_alpha   90.00
_cell.angle_beta   90.00
_cell.angle_gamma   90.00
#
_symmetry.space_group_name_H-M   'P 1'
#
loop_
_entity.id
_entity.type
_entity.pdbx_description
1 polymer ?
#
loop_
_entity_poly.entity_id
_entity_poly.type
_entity_poly.pdbx_seq_one_letter_code
_entity_poly.pdbx_strand_id
1 'polypeptide(L)'
;QNLPLDEHAVRMAFTDLAQQVGGRKPEDVADGFIKIAVENMANAIKKISVQRGYDITHYALNCFGGAGGQHACLVADALGMTRVLIHPFSSLLSAYGMGLADIRATREQAVELPFGGKAFKAIARVGKLLGKATKEEVEGQGVPAGKIKVFVRAHIRYAGTDTPLVVPAGSGAAMKRAFEKAHRARFGFIDRTKQIVIEAVSVEAVGGGAKFTEKAARRSRGALPKPALHTQFFSGGDWH
;
A
#
# COMPACT_ATOMS: atom_id res chain seq x y z
N GLN A 1 8.28 14.48 -26.99
CA GLN A 1 8.27 15.97 -27.09
C GLN A 1 8.08 16.51 -25.69
N ASN A 2 9.12 17.12 -25.10
CA ASN A 2 8.96 17.88 -23.86
C ASN A 2 8.33 19.22 -24.21
N LEU A 3 7.03 19.35 -23.98
CA LEU A 3 6.38 20.66 -24.00
C LEU A 3 6.72 21.32 -22.65
N PRO A 4 7.37 22.48 -22.63
CA PRO A 4 7.60 23.23 -21.41
C PRO A 4 6.26 23.67 -20.82
N LEU A 5 6.20 23.80 -19.49
CA LEU A 5 5.04 24.38 -18.84
C LEU A 5 4.89 25.85 -19.26
N ASP A 6 3.68 26.26 -19.57
CA ASP A 6 3.37 27.66 -19.85
C ASP A 6 3.25 28.46 -18.54
N GLU A 7 4.38 29.04 -18.14
CA GLU A 7 4.45 29.82 -16.89
C GLU A 7 3.50 31.01 -16.90
N HIS A 8 3.33 31.66 -18.07
CA HIS A 8 2.44 32.82 -18.20
C HIS A 8 0.98 32.43 -17.98
N ALA A 9 0.53 31.34 -18.60
CA ALA A 9 -0.84 30.85 -18.40
C ALA A 9 -1.10 30.45 -16.93
N VAL A 10 -0.13 29.83 -16.26
CA VAL A 10 -0.25 29.47 -14.84
C VAL A 10 -0.35 30.73 -13.96
N ARG A 11 0.51 31.73 -14.19
CA ARG A 11 0.47 32.99 -13.43
C ARG A 11 -0.85 33.74 -13.63
N MET A 12 -1.36 33.79 -14.85
CA MET A 12 -2.66 34.46 -15.15
C MET A 12 -3.80 33.75 -14.41
N ALA A 13 -3.85 32.41 -14.48
CA ALA A 13 -4.91 31.65 -13.82
C ALA A 13 -4.89 31.80 -12.28
N PHE A 14 -3.71 31.81 -11.65
CA PHE A 14 -3.62 32.07 -10.21
C PHE A 14 -3.89 33.54 -9.84
N THR A 15 -3.58 34.52 -10.71
CA THR A 15 -3.92 35.91 -10.49
C THR A 15 -5.43 36.09 -10.49
N ASP A 16 -6.14 35.54 -11.47
CA ASP A 16 -7.60 35.59 -11.55
C ASP A 16 -8.26 34.91 -10.34
N LEU A 17 -7.76 33.78 -9.95
CA LEU A 17 -8.26 33.05 -8.77
C LEU A 17 -8.00 33.83 -7.48
N ALA A 18 -6.84 34.46 -7.35
CA ALA A 18 -6.48 35.28 -6.19
C ALA A 18 -7.42 36.49 -6.01
N GLN A 19 -7.85 37.11 -7.12
CA GLN A 19 -8.87 38.17 -7.09
C GLN A 19 -10.22 37.64 -6.59
N GLN A 20 -10.65 36.46 -7.08
CA GLN A 20 -11.93 35.83 -6.69
C GLN A 20 -11.99 35.47 -5.20
N VAL A 21 -10.85 35.10 -4.60
CA VAL A 21 -10.77 34.68 -3.18
C VAL A 21 -10.38 35.82 -2.23
N GLY A 22 -10.62 37.07 -2.62
CA GLY A 22 -10.46 38.26 -1.74
C GLY A 22 -9.15 39.01 -1.92
N GLY A 23 -8.53 38.97 -3.11
CA GLY A 23 -7.38 39.84 -3.46
C GLY A 23 -6.09 39.43 -2.78
N ARG A 24 -5.87 38.10 -2.56
CA ARG A 24 -4.61 37.56 -2.02
C ARG A 24 -3.50 37.58 -3.07
N LYS A 25 -2.26 37.37 -2.66
CA LYS A 25 -1.17 37.13 -3.61
C LYS A 25 -1.38 35.77 -4.32
N PRO A 26 -1.13 35.68 -5.64
CA PRO A 26 -1.24 34.43 -6.40
C PRO A 26 -0.44 33.29 -5.79
N GLU A 27 0.76 33.59 -5.26
CA GLU A 27 1.64 32.62 -4.61
C GLU A 27 1.02 32.05 -3.33
N ASP A 28 0.34 32.87 -2.52
CA ASP A 28 -0.34 32.40 -1.30
C ASP A 28 -1.51 31.46 -1.63
N VAL A 29 -2.20 31.72 -2.73
CA VAL A 29 -3.27 30.85 -3.22
C VAL A 29 -2.70 29.54 -3.70
N ALA A 30 -1.62 29.56 -4.47
CA ALA A 30 -0.95 28.34 -4.95
C ALA A 30 -0.39 27.51 -3.79
N ASP A 31 0.21 28.12 -2.78
CA ASP A 31 0.67 27.44 -1.56
C ASP A 31 -0.50 26.82 -0.79
N GLY A 32 -1.65 27.48 -0.77
CA GLY A 32 -2.88 26.93 -0.20
C GLY A 32 -3.33 25.62 -0.88
N PHE A 33 -3.24 25.52 -2.21
CA PHE A 33 -3.53 24.27 -2.93
C PHE A 33 -2.55 23.16 -2.56
N ILE A 34 -1.26 23.49 -2.43
CA ILE A 34 -0.24 22.52 -2.00
C ILE A 34 -0.54 22.02 -0.58
N LYS A 35 -0.89 22.91 0.35
CA LYS A 35 -1.26 22.52 1.72
C LYS A 35 -2.46 21.59 1.75
N ILE A 36 -3.50 21.87 0.98
CA ILE A 36 -4.68 20.99 0.87
C ILE A 36 -4.28 19.63 0.29
N ALA A 37 -3.46 19.60 -0.75
CA ALA A 37 -3.00 18.35 -1.35
C ALA A 37 -2.17 17.50 -0.36
N VAL A 38 -1.27 18.15 0.39
CA VAL A 38 -0.46 17.49 1.44
C VAL A 38 -1.34 16.90 2.53
N GLU A 39 -2.32 17.67 3.04
CA GLU A 39 -3.26 17.17 4.05
C GLU A 39 -4.09 15.99 3.54
N ASN A 40 -4.57 16.04 2.31
CA ASN A 40 -5.32 14.94 1.71
C ASN A 40 -4.46 13.67 1.60
N MET A 41 -3.21 13.79 1.17
CA MET A 41 -2.27 12.66 1.11
C MET A 41 -1.95 12.12 2.51
N ALA A 42 -1.68 12.99 3.48
CA ALA A 42 -1.41 12.60 4.86
C ALA A 42 -2.61 11.88 5.49
N ASN A 43 -3.82 12.40 5.28
CA ASN A 43 -5.04 11.79 5.80
C ASN A 43 -5.32 10.41 5.18
N ALA A 44 -5.05 10.22 3.88
CA ALA A 44 -5.16 8.92 3.23
C ALA A 44 -4.20 7.89 3.87
N ILE A 45 -2.96 8.29 4.15
CA ILE A 45 -1.96 7.44 4.81
C ILE A 45 -2.38 7.13 6.26
N LYS A 46 -2.81 8.14 7.02
CA LYS A 46 -3.32 7.98 8.39
C LYS A 46 -4.48 6.99 8.43
N LYS A 47 -5.45 7.13 7.54
CA LYS A 47 -6.63 6.26 7.48
C LYS A 47 -6.26 4.79 7.32
N ILE A 48 -5.36 4.46 6.39
CA ILE A 48 -4.95 3.08 6.15
C ILE A 48 -4.10 2.53 7.31
N SER A 49 -3.17 3.32 7.84
CA SER A 49 -2.21 2.88 8.85
C SER A 49 -2.86 2.78 10.24
N VAL A 50 -3.61 3.79 10.65
CA VAL A 50 -4.30 3.81 11.94
C VAL A 50 -5.36 2.71 12.02
N GLN A 51 -6.10 2.46 10.95
CA GLN A 51 -7.06 1.34 10.91
C GLN A 51 -6.41 -0.03 11.11
N ARG A 52 -5.11 -0.15 10.84
CA ARG A 52 -4.32 -1.37 11.07
C ARG A 52 -3.57 -1.36 12.40
N GLY A 53 -3.70 -0.30 13.20
CA GLY A 53 -3.02 -0.15 14.48
C GLY A 53 -1.53 0.15 14.37
N TYR A 54 -1.08 0.71 13.25
CA TYR A 54 0.33 1.10 13.08
C TYR A 54 0.58 2.54 13.54
N ASP A 55 1.62 2.74 14.34
CA ASP A 55 2.17 4.07 14.63
C ASP A 55 3.12 4.48 13.50
N ILE A 56 2.66 5.38 12.65
CA ILE A 56 3.37 5.80 11.45
C ILE A 56 4.65 6.58 11.74
N THR A 57 4.80 7.17 12.93
CA THR A 57 5.98 7.95 13.29
C THR A 57 7.27 7.11 13.35
N HIS A 58 7.14 5.80 13.53
CA HIS A 58 8.24 4.84 13.53
C HIS A 58 8.64 4.32 12.15
N TYR A 59 7.92 4.72 11.09
CA TYR A 59 8.17 4.26 9.73
C TYR A 59 8.92 5.32 8.90
N ALA A 60 9.42 4.91 7.73
CA ALA A 60 9.93 5.83 6.71
C ALA A 60 8.86 6.02 5.64
N LEU A 61 8.67 7.27 5.18
CA LEU A 61 7.81 7.56 4.06
C LEU A 61 8.53 7.13 2.77
N ASN A 62 7.97 6.13 2.06
CA ASN A 62 8.50 5.74 0.76
C ASN A 62 7.90 6.63 -0.33
N CYS A 63 8.73 7.49 -0.90
CA CYS A 63 8.33 8.42 -1.95
C CYS A 63 8.57 7.81 -3.33
N PHE A 64 7.53 7.76 -4.17
CA PHE A 64 7.63 7.29 -5.55
C PHE A 64 6.65 8.04 -6.47
N GLY A 65 6.86 7.88 -7.80
CA GLY A 65 6.16 8.64 -8.82
C GLY A 65 6.93 9.88 -9.27
N GLY A 66 6.65 10.38 -10.46
CA GLY A 66 7.39 11.48 -11.09
C GLY A 66 7.36 12.80 -10.31
N ALA A 67 6.25 13.10 -9.62
CA ALA A 67 6.08 14.33 -8.84
C ALA A 67 6.21 14.11 -7.31
N GLY A 68 6.42 12.87 -6.87
CA GLY A 68 6.39 12.52 -5.43
C GLY A 68 7.40 13.32 -4.60
N GLY A 69 8.60 13.56 -5.12
CA GLY A 69 9.65 14.30 -4.44
C GLY A 69 9.29 15.74 -4.09
N GLN A 70 8.36 16.36 -4.81
CA GLN A 70 7.92 17.73 -4.56
C GLN A 70 7.14 17.90 -3.25
N HIS A 71 6.46 16.85 -2.78
CA HIS A 71 5.58 16.90 -1.61
C HIS A 71 6.03 16.01 -0.46
N ALA A 72 7.02 15.15 -0.68
CA ALA A 72 7.40 14.10 0.26
C ALA A 72 7.78 14.63 1.65
N CYS A 73 8.54 15.71 1.73
CA CYS A 73 8.93 16.31 3.01
C CYS A 73 7.73 16.90 3.75
N LEU A 74 6.89 17.67 3.05
CA LEU A 74 5.69 18.26 3.63
C LEU A 74 4.70 17.20 4.14
N VAL A 75 4.55 16.10 3.40
CA VAL A 75 3.72 14.96 3.83
C VAL A 75 4.33 14.26 5.03
N ALA A 76 5.66 14.07 5.07
CA ALA A 76 6.35 13.49 6.22
C ALA A 76 6.16 14.35 7.47
N ASP A 77 6.30 15.68 7.36
CA ASP A 77 6.09 16.62 8.45
C ASP A 77 4.65 16.55 8.99
N ALA A 78 3.64 16.54 8.09
CA ALA A 78 2.22 16.42 8.45
C ALA A 78 1.90 15.07 9.14
N LEU A 79 2.71 14.04 8.92
CA LEU A 79 2.60 12.71 9.53
C LEU A 79 3.48 12.53 10.78
N GLY A 80 4.33 13.49 11.12
CA GLY A 80 5.33 13.35 12.18
C GLY A 80 6.44 12.35 11.86
N MET A 81 6.69 12.07 10.58
CA MET A 81 7.72 11.14 10.12
C MET A 81 9.05 11.88 9.93
N THR A 82 10.14 11.29 10.40
CA THR A 82 11.48 11.90 10.33
C THR A 82 12.35 11.35 9.20
N ARG A 83 11.84 10.36 8.46
CA ARG A 83 12.61 9.69 7.40
C ARG A 83 11.78 9.58 6.12
N VAL A 84 12.39 9.99 5.01
CA VAL A 84 11.85 9.83 3.67
C VAL A 84 12.82 8.96 2.86
N LEU A 85 12.30 7.89 2.25
CA LEU A 85 13.04 7.01 1.35
C LEU A 85 12.70 7.38 -0.08
N ILE A 86 13.70 7.77 -0.86
CA ILE A 86 13.59 8.01 -2.30
C ILE A 86 14.48 7.01 -3.01
N HIS A 87 13.85 6.05 -3.69
CA HIS A 87 14.56 5.04 -4.45
C HIS A 87 15.18 5.64 -5.71
N PRO A 88 16.37 5.18 -6.20
CA PRO A 88 16.94 5.66 -7.46
C PRO A 88 15.99 5.57 -8.66
N PHE A 89 15.10 4.58 -8.68
CA PHE A 89 14.06 4.40 -9.68
C PHE A 89 12.68 4.89 -9.20
N SER A 90 12.62 5.89 -8.34
CA SER A 90 11.36 6.37 -7.74
C SER A 90 10.30 6.73 -8.78
N SER A 91 10.67 7.33 -9.90
CA SER A 91 9.76 7.66 -11.01
C SER A 91 9.27 6.43 -11.79
N LEU A 92 9.97 5.30 -11.71
CA LEU A 92 9.67 4.05 -12.41
C LEU A 92 9.40 2.89 -11.45
N LEU A 93 9.18 3.17 -10.16
CA LEU A 93 9.12 2.15 -9.12
C LEU A 93 8.00 1.13 -9.35
N SER A 94 6.89 1.53 -9.95
CA SER A 94 5.79 0.61 -10.30
C SER A 94 6.24 -0.40 -11.36
N ALA A 95 6.90 0.06 -12.43
CA ALA A 95 7.43 -0.83 -13.48
C ALA A 95 8.53 -1.74 -12.93
N TYR A 96 9.43 -1.18 -12.10
CA TYR A 96 10.45 -1.95 -11.40
C TYR A 96 9.85 -3.04 -10.51
N GLY A 97 8.82 -2.69 -9.72
CA GLY A 97 8.10 -3.62 -8.88
C GLY A 97 7.37 -4.71 -9.67
N MET A 98 6.76 -4.38 -10.80
CA MET A 98 6.15 -5.38 -11.69
C MET A 98 7.18 -6.37 -12.24
N GLY A 99 8.38 -5.89 -12.59
CA GLY A 99 9.48 -6.76 -13.06
C GLY A 99 10.01 -7.72 -11.98
N LEU A 100 9.84 -7.36 -10.70
CA LEU A 100 10.25 -8.18 -9.56
C LEU A 100 9.11 -9.03 -8.98
N ALA A 101 7.87 -8.73 -9.33
CA ALA A 101 6.71 -9.38 -8.75
C ALA A 101 6.66 -10.87 -9.08
N ASP A 102 6.21 -11.64 -8.11
CA ASP A 102 5.84 -13.03 -8.35
C ASP A 102 4.59 -13.11 -9.24
N ILE A 103 4.49 -14.16 -10.02
CA ILE A 103 3.27 -14.54 -10.72
C ILE A 103 2.31 -15.14 -9.68
N ARG A 104 1.09 -14.62 -9.62
CA ARG A 104 0.09 -15.02 -8.61
C ARG A 104 -1.25 -15.30 -9.25
N ALA A 105 -1.91 -16.34 -8.75
CA ALA A 105 -3.31 -16.61 -9.04
C ALA A 105 -4.06 -16.77 -7.71
N THR A 106 -5.22 -16.12 -7.61
CA THR A 106 -6.03 -16.15 -6.38
C THR A 106 -7.47 -16.54 -6.73
N ARG A 107 -8.03 -17.44 -5.93
CA ARG A 107 -9.44 -17.86 -6.01
C ARG A 107 -10.02 -17.84 -4.61
N GLU A 108 -11.31 -17.54 -4.53
CA GLU A 108 -12.07 -17.53 -3.29
C GLU A 108 -13.41 -18.24 -3.49
N GLN A 109 -13.88 -18.90 -2.44
CA GLN A 109 -15.18 -19.55 -2.41
C GLN A 109 -15.84 -19.36 -1.03
N ALA A 110 -17.09 -18.93 -1.03
CA ALA A 110 -17.91 -18.84 0.15
C ALA A 110 -18.17 -20.21 0.76
N VAL A 111 -18.17 -20.28 2.09
CA VAL A 111 -18.40 -21.50 2.85
C VAL A 111 -19.58 -21.34 3.81
N GLU A 112 -19.69 -20.21 4.51
CA GLU A 112 -20.76 -19.83 5.41
C GLU A 112 -21.19 -20.94 6.40
N LEU A 113 -20.21 -21.51 7.12
CA LEU A 113 -20.43 -22.58 8.09
C LEU A 113 -19.97 -22.17 9.50
N PRO A 114 -20.69 -22.59 10.55
CA PRO A 114 -20.23 -22.46 11.93
C PRO A 114 -18.86 -23.13 12.10
N PHE A 115 -17.99 -22.49 12.88
CA PHE A 115 -16.65 -22.96 13.16
C PHE A 115 -16.68 -24.34 13.85
N GLY A 116 -16.26 -25.38 13.15
CA GLY A 116 -16.31 -26.76 13.63
C GLY A 116 -15.97 -27.77 12.55
N GLY A 117 -16.15 -29.04 12.83
CA GLY A 117 -15.71 -30.14 11.99
C GLY A 117 -16.24 -30.11 10.54
N LYS A 118 -17.49 -29.66 10.32
CA LYS A 118 -18.06 -29.50 8.98
C LYS A 118 -17.31 -28.41 8.19
N ALA A 119 -17.06 -27.26 8.83
CA ALA A 119 -16.31 -26.15 8.22
C ALA A 119 -14.85 -26.57 7.93
N PHE A 120 -14.19 -27.30 8.80
CA PHE A 120 -12.81 -27.77 8.59
C PHE A 120 -12.71 -28.72 7.41
N LYS A 121 -13.69 -29.62 7.24
CA LYS A 121 -13.77 -30.50 6.05
C LYS A 121 -14.02 -29.67 4.78
N ALA A 122 -14.86 -28.61 4.86
CA ALA A 122 -15.09 -27.71 3.75
C ALA A 122 -13.81 -26.94 3.35
N ILE A 123 -13.08 -26.40 4.33
CA ILE A 123 -11.78 -25.73 4.09
C ILE A 123 -10.83 -26.66 3.36
N ALA A 124 -10.69 -27.89 3.81
CA ALA A 124 -9.78 -28.88 3.20
C ALA A 124 -10.18 -29.20 1.74
N ARG A 125 -11.48 -29.41 1.50
CA ARG A 125 -12.03 -29.72 0.16
C ARG A 125 -11.86 -28.51 -0.79
N VAL A 126 -12.29 -27.33 -0.36
CA VAL A 126 -12.24 -26.11 -1.17
C VAL A 126 -10.77 -25.72 -1.40
N GLY A 127 -9.94 -25.80 -0.37
CA GLY A 127 -8.50 -25.53 -0.46
C GLY A 127 -7.80 -26.43 -1.48
N LYS A 128 -8.13 -27.71 -1.53
CA LYS A 128 -7.59 -28.66 -2.52
C LYS A 128 -8.07 -28.33 -3.94
N LEU A 129 -9.37 -28.04 -4.10
CA LEU A 129 -9.97 -27.72 -5.40
C LEU A 129 -9.39 -26.43 -5.98
N LEU A 130 -9.45 -25.35 -5.22
CA LEU A 130 -8.97 -24.05 -5.66
C LEU A 130 -7.44 -24.03 -5.77
N GLY A 131 -6.73 -24.77 -4.89
CA GLY A 131 -5.28 -24.91 -4.95
C GLY A 131 -4.79 -25.55 -6.25
N LYS A 132 -5.52 -26.56 -6.75
CA LYS A 132 -5.24 -27.17 -8.05
C LYS A 132 -5.42 -26.14 -9.17
N ALA A 133 -6.58 -25.45 -9.21
CA ALA A 133 -6.89 -24.48 -10.26
C ALA A 133 -5.91 -23.29 -10.27
N THR A 134 -5.59 -22.72 -9.11
CA THR A 134 -4.64 -21.60 -9.02
C THR A 134 -3.23 -22.02 -9.38
N LYS A 135 -2.82 -23.25 -9.02
CA LYS A 135 -1.51 -23.78 -9.38
C LYS A 135 -1.40 -23.96 -10.89
N GLU A 136 -2.39 -24.59 -11.53
CA GLU A 136 -2.44 -24.76 -13.00
C GLU A 136 -2.39 -23.42 -13.74
N GLU A 137 -3.05 -22.39 -13.21
CA GLU A 137 -3.02 -21.04 -13.81
C GLU A 137 -1.61 -20.42 -13.75
N VAL A 138 -0.89 -20.55 -12.64
CA VAL A 138 0.49 -20.07 -12.50
C VAL A 138 1.47 -20.90 -13.34
N GLU A 139 1.27 -22.21 -13.44
CA GLU A 139 2.02 -23.09 -14.34
C GLU A 139 1.84 -22.68 -15.79
N GLY A 140 0.60 -22.39 -16.21
CA GLY A 140 0.28 -21.93 -17.56
C GLY A 140 0.95 -20.61 -17.95
N GLN A 141 1.39 -19.82 -16.96
CA GLN A 141 2.18 -18.60 -17.18
C GLN A 141 3.70 -18.87 -17.19
N GLY A 142 4.11 -20.13 -17.28
CA GLY A 142 5.51 -20.53 -17.47
C GLY A 142 6.30 -20.73 -16.16
N VAL A 143 5.65 -20.74 -15.00
CA VAL A 143 6.33 -21.03 -13.72
C VAL A 143 6.44 -22.54 -13.51
N PRO A 144 7.64 -23.09 -13.29
CA PRO A 144 7.81 -24.52 -13.02
C PRO A 144 7.03 -24.96 -11.77
N ALA A 145 6.31 -26.08 -11.85
CA ALA A 145 5.45 -26.62 -10.78
C ALA A 145 6.11 -26.70 -9.39
N GLY A 146 7.40 -27.07 -9.36
CA GLY A 146 8.16 -27.18 -8.11
C GLY A 146 8.55 -25.83 -7.47
N LYS A 147 8.34 -24.70 -8.17
CA LYS A 147 8.60 -23.36 -7.66
C LYS A 147 7.32 -22.64 -7.21
N ILE A 148 6.16 -23.27 -7.35
CA ILE A 148 4.88 -22.71 -6.96
C ILE A 148 4.55 -23.09 -5.53
N LYS A 149 4.27 -22.09 -4.71
CA LYS A 149 3.76 -22.26 -3.34
C LYS A 149 2.27 -21.96 -3.32
N VAL A 150 1.50 -22.78 -2.62
CA VAL A 150 0.06 -22.61 -2.47
C VAL A 150 -0.25 -22.26 -1.02
N PHE A 151 -0.98 -21.18 -0.81
CA PHE A 151 -1.41 -20.70 0.49
C PHE A 151 -2.92 -20.78 0.58
N VAL A 152 -3.43 -21.45 1.61
CA VAL A 152 -4.87 -21.53 1.91
C VAL A 152 -5.15 -20.67 3.12
N ARG A 153 -6.15 -19.81 3.02
CA ARG A 153 -6.59 -18.91 4.11
C ARG A 153 -8.08 -19.08 4.37
N ALA A 154 -8.47 -18.96 5.61
CA ALA A 154 -9.86 -18.93 6.04
C ALA A 154 -10.25 -17.50 6.41
N HIS A 155 -11.42 -17.06 5.95
CA HIS A 155 -12.04 -15.80 6.32
C HIS A 155 -12.99 -16.07 7.47
N ILE A 156 -12.68 -15.53 8.64
CA ILE A 156 -13.36 -15.87 9.90
C ILE A 156 -13.94 -14.61 10.51
N ARG A 157 -15.18 -14.68 10.94
CA ARG A 157 -15.88 -13.60 11.64
C ARG A 157 -16.71 -14.13 12.82
N TYR A 158 -17.16 -13.24 13.67
CA TYR A 158 -18.22 -13.58 14.60
C TYR A 158 -19.58 -13.57 13.90
N ALA A 159 -20.49 -14.41 14.35
CA ALA A 159 -21.87 -14.42 13.86
C ALA A 159 -22.51 -13.04 14.10
N GLY A 160 -23.21 -12.53 13.07
CA GLY A 160 -23.84 -11.21 13.12
C GLY A 160 -22.90 -10.03 12.85
N THR A 161 -21.64 -10.27 12.45
CA THR A 161 -20.75 -9.22 11.93
C THR A 161 -20.49 -9.42 10.44
N ASP A 162 -20.12 -8.35 9.75
CA ASP A 162 -19.90 -8.29 8.30
C ASP A 162 -18.40 -8.16 7.91
N THR A 163 -17.52 -8.17 8.90
CA THR A 163 -16.09 -7.94 8.65
C THR A 163 -15.28 -9.19 9.00
N PRO A 164 -14.96 -10.04 8.01
CA PRO A 164 -14.12 -11.21 8.23
C PRO A 164 -12.65 -10.84 8.42
N LEU A 165 -11.95 -11.62 9.22
CA LEU A 165 -10.50 -11.58 9.37
C LEU A 165 -9.87 -12.78 8.70
N VAL A 166 -8.85 -12.53 7.89
CA VAL A 166 -8.17 -13.56 7.12
C VAL A 166 -7.04 -14.17 7.95
N VAL A 167 -7.10 -15.49 8.13
CA VAL A 167 -6.09 -16.24 8.87
C VAL A 167 -5.58 -17.44 8.05
N PRO A 168 -4.34 -17.89 8.25
CA PRO A 168 -3.85 -19.13 7.61
C PRO A 168 -4.75 -20.32 7.98
N ALA A 169 -5.13 -21.12 6.99
CA ALA A 169 -5.83 -22.37 7.23
C ALA A 169 -4.89 -23.37 7.94
N GLY A 170 -5.47 -24.13 8.86
CA GLY A 170 -4.72 -25.10 9.68
C GLY A 170 -5.61 -25.86 10.64
N SER A 171 -5.07 -26.30 11.76
CA SER A 171 -5.91 -26.93 12.79
C SER A 171 -6.94 -25.91 13.36
N GLY A 172 -8.10 -26.40 13.79
CA GLY A 172 -9.12 -25.54 14.38
C GLY A 172 -8.58 -24.68 15.54
N ALA A 173 -7.75 -25.26 16.40
CA ALA A 173 -7.12 -24.50 17.49
C ALA A 173 -6.16 -23.40 17.00
N ALA A 174 -5.40 -23.66 15.95
CA ALA A 174 -4.49 -22.67 15.36
C ALA A 174 -5.27 -21.52 14.70
N MET A 175 -6.29 -21.84 13.91
CA MET A 175 -7.16 -20.84 13.27
C MET A 175 -7.88 -19.97 14.30
N LYS A 176 -8.42 -20.57 15.37
CA LYS A 176 -9.09 -19.82 16.45
C LYS A 176 -8.12 -18.85 17.13
N ARG A 177 -6.93 -19.29 17.50
CA ARG A 177 -5.89 -18.42 18.10
C ARG A 177 -5.50 -17.27 17.17
N ALA A 178 -5.31 -17.57 15.89
CA ALA A 178 -4.95 -16.54 14.89
C ALA A 178 -6.08 -15.51 14.72
N PHE A 179 -7.33 -15.96 14.66
CA PHE A 179 -8.50 -15.09 14.61
C PHE A 179 -8.62 -14.20 15.85
N GLU A 180 -8.55 -14.78 17.05
CA GLU A 180 -8.63 -14.03 18.30
C GLU A 180 -7.52 -12.99 18.43
N LYS A 181 -6.29 -13.34 18.03
CA LYS A 181 -5.16 -12.40 17.99
C LYS A 181 -5.42 -11.24 17.02
N ALA A 182 -5.86 -11.55 15.80
CA ALA A 182 -6.15 -10.53 14.79
C ALA A 182 -7.34 -9.65 15.20
N HIS A 183 -8.37 -10.24 15.80
CA HIS A 183 -9.54 -9.49 16.28
C HIS A 183 -9.18 -8.53 17.41
N ARG A 184 -8.39 -8.99 18.38
CA ARG A 184 -7.91 -8.13 19.47
C ARG A 184 -7.03 -7.00 18.95
N ALA A 185 -6.15 -7.27 17.96
CA ALA A 185 -5.30 -6.23 17.38
C ALA A 185 -6.10 -5.17 16.62
N ARG A 186 -7.19 -5.58 15.94
CA ARG A 186 -8.00 -4.68 15.13
C ARG A 186 -9.08 -3.93 15.90
N PHE A 187 -9.74 -4.61 16.85
CA PHE A 187 -10.93 -4.12 17.55
C PHE A 187 -10.72 -3.94 19.06
N GLY A 188 -9.59 -4.36 19.62
CA GLY A 188 -9.25 -4.20 21.03
C GLY A 188 -9.79 -5.29 21.95
N PHE A 189 -10.69 -6.17 21.50
CA PHE A 189 -11.35 -7.16 22.35
C PHE A 189 -11.52 -8.52 21.66
N ILE A 190 -11.97 -9.52 22.44
CA ILE A 190 -12.42 -10.84 21.98
C ILE A 190 -13.79 -11.08 22.60
N ASP A 191 -14.76 -11.47 21.78
CA ASP A 191 -16.09 -11.85 22.25
C ASP A 191 -16.19 -13.37 22.36
N ARG A 192 -16.25 -13.88 23.57
CA ARG A 192 -16.36 -15.31 23.85
C ARG A 192 -17.79 -15.84 23.83
N THR A 193 -18.78 -14.94 23.78
CA THR A 193 -20.20 -15.29 23.78
C THR A 193 -20.72 -15.54 22.38
N LYS A 194 -20.09 -14.96 21.35
CA LYS A 194 -20.50 -15.09 19.96
C LYS A 194 -19.93 -16.33 19.30
N GLN A 195 -20.73 -16.94 18.48
CA GLN A 195 -20.29 -18.02 17.60
C GLN A 195 -19.32 -17.50 16.53
N ILE A 196 -18.34 -18.31 16.21
CA ILE A 196 -17.40 -18.04 15.11
C ILE A 196 -17.93 -18.72 13.85
N VAL A 197 -17.83 -18.05 12.72
CA VAL A 197 -18.25 -18.52 11.40
C VAL A 197 -17.06 -18.47 10.45
N ILE A 198 -16.91 -19.52 9.65
CA ILE A 198 -16.04 -19.52 8.46
C ILE A 198 -16.88 -19.00 7.30
N GLU A 199 -16.61 -17.77 6.87
CA GLU A 199 -17.34 -17.11 5.78
C GLU A 199 -16.88 -17.62 4.42
N ALA A 200 -15.58 -17.63 4.18
CA ALA A 200 -15.00 -18.03 2.90
C ALA A 200 -13.63 -18.70 3.07
N VAL A 201 -13.18 -19.32 2.02
CA VAL A 201 -11.81 -19.84 1.87
C VAL A 201 -11.20 -19.20 0.65
N SER A 202 -10.06 -18.56 0.81
CA SER A 202 -9.23 -18.07 -0.30
C SER A 202 -7.97 -18.91 -0.45
N VAL A 203 -7.57 -19.09 -1.70
CA VAL A 203 -6.36 -19.83 -2.06
C VAL A 203 -5.54 -18.97 -3.02
N GLU A 204 -4.28 -18.82 -2.72
CA GLU A 204 -3.31 -18.10 -3.51
C GLU A 204 -2.17 -19.03 -3.90
N ALA A 205 -1.93 -19.18 -5.21
CA ALA A 205 -0.73 -19.81 -5.75
C ALA A 205 0.27 -18.71 -6.14
N VAL A 206 1.51 -18.87 -5.73
CA VAL A 206 2.58 -17.88 -5.94
C VAL A 206 3.81 -18.57 -6.45
N GLY A 207 4.36 -18.06 -7.53
CA GLY A 207 5.61 -18.58 -8.09
C GLY A 207 6.25 -17.62 -9.08
N GLY A 208 7.48 -17.91 -9.46
CA GLY A 208 8.25 -17.02 -10.32
C GLY A 208 9.00 -15.97 -9.49
N GLY A 209 8.94 -14.73 -9.94
CA GLY A 209 9.70 -13.61 -9.39
C GLY A 209 11.16 -13.60 -9.84
N ALA A 210 11.61 -12.47 -10.37
CA ALA A 210 13.01 -12.28 -10.72
C ALA A 210 13.84 -12.13 -9.44
N LYS A 211 14.85 -12.99 -9.25
CA LYS A 211 15.87 -12.75 -8.23
C LYS A 211 16.82 -11.71 -8.77
N PHE A 212 16.62 -10.49 -8.33
CA PHE A 212 17.51 -9.39 -8.67
C PHE A 212 18.34 -9.01 -7.42
N THR A 213 19.65 -8.96 -7.59
CA THR A 213 20.54 -8.48 -6.53
C THR A 213 21.05 -7.11 -6.94
N GLU A 214 20.59 -6.09 -6.26
CA GLU A 214 21.10 -4.74 -6.44
C GLU A 214 22.55 -4.67 -5.96
N LYS A 215 23.45 -4.17 -6.81
CA LYS A 215 24.79 -3.83 -6.39
C LYS A 215 24.73 -2.50 -5.64
N ALA A 216 25.22 -2.47 -4.41
CA ALA A 216 25.35 -1.24 -3.65
C ALA A 216 26.15 -0.21 -4.45
N ALA A 217 25.54 0.94 -4.72
CA ALA A 217 26.25 2.04 -5.35
C ALA A 217 27.35 2.56 -4.40
N ARG A 218 28.56 2.73 -4.91
CA ARG A 218 29.63 3.37 -4.13
C ARG A 218 29.22 4.81 -3.84
N ARG A 219 29.18 5.18 -2.56
CA ARG A 219 29.03 6.58 -2.19
C ARG A 219 30.17 7.38 -2.79
N SER A 220 29.87 8.35 -3.64
CA SER A 220 30.83 9.37 -4.02
C SER A 220 31.20 10.19 -2.79
N ARG A 221 32.48 10.23 -2.45
CA ARG A 221 33.01 11.07 -1.35
C ARG A 221 33.52 12.41 -1.90
N GLY A 222 33.24 12.73 -3.16
CA GLY A 222 33.65 13.99 -3.78
C GLY A 222 32.75 15.17 -3.42
N ALA A 223 33.20 16.37 -3.74
CA ALA A 223 32.36 17.56 -3.66
C ALA A 223 31.12 17.42 -4.53
N LEU A 224 30.02 18.06 -4.14
CA LEU A 224 28.82 18.11 -4.94
C LEU A 224 29.15 18.68 -6.34
N PRO A 225 28.58 18.12 -7.42
CA PRO A 225 28.75 18.69 -8.75
C PRO A 225 28.21 20.12 -8.78
N LYS A 226 28.79 20.96 -9.65
CA LYS A 226 28.24 22.30 -9.87
C LYS A 226 26.80 22.19 -10.37
N PRO A 227 25.88 23.07 -9.93
CA PRO A 227 24.51 23.09 -10.43
C PRO A 227 24.51 23.25 -11.96
N ALA A 228 23.71 22.47 -12.65
CA ALA A 228 23.51 22.62 -14.09
C ALA A 228 22.52 23.75 -14.43
N LEU A 229 21.64 24.07 -13.48
CA LEU A 229 20.60 25.10 -13.61
C LEU A 229 20.31 25.67 -12.23
N HIS A 230 20.04 26.98 -12.17
CA HIS A 230 19.45 27.63 -11.00
C HIS A 230 17.99 27.93 -11.32
N THR A 231 17.10 27.64 -10.39
CA THR A 231 15.68 27.92 -10.45
C THR A 231 15.20 28.50 -9.13
N GLN A 232 14.07 29.15 -9.13
CA GLN A 232 13.44 29.65 -7.92
C GLN A 232 12.16 28.85 -7.63
N PHE A 233 11.85 28.70 -6.35
CA PHE A 233 10.57 28.12 -5.92
C PHE A 233 10.05 28.90 -4.70
N PHE A 234 8.73 28.97 -4.60
CA PHE A 234 8.05 29.60 -3.47
C PHE A 234 7.73 28.55 -2.40
N SER A 235 8.12 28.81 -1.15
CA SER A 235 7.85 27.92 -0.03
C SER A 235 7.92 28.71 1.28
N GLY A 236 7.05 28.39 2.24
CA GLY A 236 7.06 29.03 3.56
C GLY A 236 6.75 30.54 3.54
N GLY A 237 6.17 31.05 2.47
CA GLY A 237 5.84 32.47 2.31
C GLY A 237 6.87 33.28 1.55
N ASP A 238 8.01 32.68 1.15
CA ASP A 238 9.13 33.35 0.49
C ASP A 238 9.62 32.60 -0.77
N TRP A 239 10.31 33.35 -1.64
CA TRP A 239 11.03 32.83 -2.79
C TRP A 239 12.46 32.42 -2.41
N HIS A 240 12.86 31.23 -2.79
CA HIS A 240 14.19 30.66 -2.53
C HIS A 240 14.95 30.39 -3.81
#